data_a894e29fe0969b81293be26db5e48fcd
#
_entry.id   a894e29fe0969b81293be26db5e48fcd
#
_cell.length_a   1.000
_cell.length_b   1.000
_cell.length_c   1.000
_cell.angle_alpha   90.00
_cell.angle_beta   90.00
_cell.angle_gamma   90.00
#
_symmetry.space_group_name_H-M   'P 1'
#
loop_
_entity.id
_entity.type
_entity.pdbx_description
1 polymer ?
#
loop_
_entity_poly.entity_id
_entity_poly.type
_entity_poly.pdbx_seq_one_letter_code
_entity_poly.pdbx_strand_id
1 'polypeptide(L)'
;SASRESSVSTPATPDRSTMGSGASSMAEHYAEHAKYGTIAEAKEKLGADTVSKYVKENRYNELLPSPAGAKYTMCVVEFNVPGAKNGGTDKGPNGHRIDSIPIANGVVKAGGACEIIKYYHDKHDEFAKAVEKYDALIVRINPGQLSQGTTEGTQQRFDDLMNSLIAKGKPVWSSPGVQTKMGAKDALVKIANMKCGLVDTFAYYDAEALGTMFKKTMAFQPRVIKQNRGSAGEGIWLCWLEGKDYCKTFGEASLDDTDKLKLMEMNDNHVEYHTVKEFLTFCNDGPDAPGAGKWESTFPGKYLEGGKEAGGQLVDQRFLPRISEGEVRVLMSGDVVQMIIHKKPEGGLSAVGGNSAYTYFKPGCEEYKLLEESLKADIPKLLDAMNLSGEPLPLLWTADFIPKDAEDGTPGVTEYVVGEFNCSCVGVSKFQAVCGGEKTLADVPDEDYYDACKLTDLMGVQAIKMIKAAKGE
;
A
#
# COMPACT_ATOMS: atom_id res chain seq x y z
N SER A 1 46.32 -44.52 -41.65
CA SER A 1 45.87 -43.56 -40.67
C SER A 1 45.21 -42.37 -41.38
N ALA A 2 43.89 -42.42 -41.45
CA ALA A 2 43.09 -41.41 -42.09
C ALA A 2 42.43 -40.49 -41.03
N SER A 3 42.69 -39.21 -41.09
CA SER A 3 42.06 -38.16 -40.32
C SER A 3 40.69 -37.87 -40.89
N ARG A 4 39.64 -37.96 -40.04
CA ARG A 4 38.28 -37.47 -40.32
C ARG A 4 38.17 -36.03 -39.76
N GLU A 5 37.97 -35.08 -40.65
CA GLU A 5 37.51 -33.74 -40.31
C GLU A 5 35.97 -33.76 -40.08
N SER A 6 35.57 -33.33 -38.90
CA SER A 6 34.16 -33.12 -38.56
C SER A 6 33.80 -31.63 -38.80
N SER A 7 32.96 -31.38 -39.80
CA SER A 7 32.39 -30.08 -40.05
C SER A 7 31.34 -29.74 -39.00
N VAL A 8 31.60 -28.68 -38.18
CA VAL A 8 30.67 -28.09 -37.26
C VAL A 8 29.79 -27.09 -38.04
N SER A 9 28.51 -27.39 -38.18
CA SER A 9 27.51 -26.45 -38.73
C SER A 9 27.16 -25.41 -37.68
N THR A 10 27.42 -24.14 -37.99
CA THR A 10 26.94 -22.97 -37.24
C THR A 10 25.42 -22.86 -37.36
N PRO A 11 24.69 -22.63 -36.29
CA PRO A 11 23.26 -22.36 -36.38
C PRO A 11 22.99 -21.00 -37.01
N ALA A 12 22.02 -20.95 -37.93
CA ALA A 12 21.57 -19.74 -38.59
C ALA A 12 21.00 -18.73 -37.58
N THR A 13 21.46 -17.49 -37.67
CA THR A 13 20.90 -16.34 -36.96
C THR A 13 19.46 -16.10 -37.41
N PRO A 14 18.48 -15.97 -36.50
CA PRO A 14 17.11 -15.66 -36.90
C PRO A 14 16.99 -14.25 -37.47
N ASP A 15 16.24 -14.14 -38.52
CA ASP A 15 15.95 -12.91 -39.30
C ASP A 15 15.32 -11.82 -38.40
N ARG A 16 15.95 -10.66 -38.31
CA ARG A 16 15.56 -9.52 -37.44
C ARG A 16 14.29 -8.79 -37.88
N SER A 17 13.71 -9.12 -39.01
CA SER A 17 12.56 -8.36 -39.61
C SER A 17 11.20 -8.71 -39.02
N THR A 18 11.06 -9.80 -38.25
CA THR A 18 9.76 -10.29 -37.75
C THR A 18 9.50 -10.00 -36.27
N MET A 19 10.50 -9.47 -35.51
CA MET A 19 10.34 -9.26 -34.06
C MET A 19 9.62 -7.95 -33.65
N GLY A 20 9.50 -6.97 -34.53
CA GLY A 20 8.83 -5.69 -34.20
C GLY A 20 7.30 -5.76 -34.14
N SER A 21 6.70 -6.66 -34.91
CA SER A 21 5.23 -6.83 -34.92
C SER A 21 4.71 -7.70 -33.78
N GLY A 22 5.54 -8.56 -33.19
CA GLY A 22 5.14 -9.48 -32.13
C GLY A 22 4.93 -8.82 -30.77
N ALA A 23 5.75 -7.79 -30.43
CA ALA A 23 5.64 -7.13 -29.13
C ALA A 23 4.39 -6.22 -29.05
N SER A 24 4.06 -5.51 -30.15
CA SER A 24 2.83 -4.72 -30.23
C SER A 24 1.58 -5.60 -30.16
N SER A 25 1.57 -6.70 -30.88
CA SER A 25 0.43 -7.64 -30.87
C SER A 25 0.25 -8.36 -29.52
N MET A 26 1.32 -8.64 -28.78
CA MET A 26 1.24 -9.21 -27.43
C MET A 26 0.68 -8.19 -26.43
N ALA A 27 1.16 -6.94 -26.44
CA ALA A 27 0.65 -5.89 -25.56
C ALA A 27 -0.83 -5.63 -25.79
N GLU A 28 -1.29 -5.58 -27.06
CA GLU A 28 -2.70 -5.46 -27.42
C GLU A 28 -3.52 -6.66 -26.94
N HIS A 29 -2.99 -7.87 -27.08
CA HIS A 29 -3.65 -9.10 -26.64
C HIS A 29 -3.84 -9.14 -25.12
N TYR A 30 -2.83 -8.76 -24.33
CA TYR A 30 -2.95 -8.69 -22.87
C TYR A 30 -3.87 -7.57 -22.39
N ALA A 31 -3.86 -6.42 -23.07
CA ALA A 31 -4.80 -5.34 -22.80
C ALA A 31 -6.25 -5.76 -23.10
N GLU A 32 -6.46 -6.63 -24.09
CA GLU A 32 -7.77 -7.21 -24.39
C GLU A 32 -8.27 -8.09 -23.24
N HIS A 33 -7.45 -8.99 -22.72
CA HIS A 33 -7.82 -9.82 -21.56
C HIS A 33 -8.21 -9.01 -20.32
N ALA A 34 -7.56 -7.88 -20.10
CA ALA A 34 -7.86 -7.01 -18.96
C ALA A 34 -9.27 -6.38 -18.99
N LYS A 35 -9.94 -6.36 -20.14
CA LYS A 35 -11.30 -5.80 -20.29
C LYS A 35 -12.39 -6.68 -19.68
N TYR A 36 -12.15 -7.97 -19.53
CA TYR A 36 -13.18 -8.92 -19.09
C TYR A 36 -13.17 -9.09 -17.57
N GLY A 37 -14.37 -9.09 -16.98
CA GLY A 37 -14.54 -9.13 -15.52
C GLY A 37 -14.29 -10.50 -14.91
N THR A 38 -14.59 -11.55 -15.65
CA THR A 38 -14.47 -12.95 -15.21
C THR A 38 -13.80 -13.79 -16.26
N ILE A 39 -13.22 -14.93 -15.84
CA ILE A 39 -12.66 -15.91 -16.79
C ILE A 39 -13.74 -16.48 -17.73
N ALA A 40 -14.98 -16.64 -17.24
CA ALA A 40 -16.09 -17.13 -18.03
C ALA A 40 -16.42 -16.16 -19.19
N GLU A 41 -16.49 -14.86 -18.88
CA GLU A 41 -16.70 -13.80 -19.87
C GLU A 41 -15.55 -13.75 -20.89
N ALA A 42 -14.31 -13.87 -20.42
CA ALA A 42 -13.14 -13.92 -21.29
C ALA A 42 -13.16 -15.15 -22.20
N LYS A 43 -13.50 -16.33 -21.69
CA LYS A 43 -13.63 -17.57 -22.48
C LYS A 43 -14.70 -17.48 -23.57
N GLU A 44 -15.82 -16.82 -23.26
CA GLU A 44 -16.89 -16.58 -24.23
C GLU A 44 -16.45 -15.67 -25.39
N LYS A 45 -15.71 -14.60 -25.08
CA LYS A 45 -15.31 -13.56 -26.05
C LYS A 45 -14.03 -13.90 -26.82
N LEU A 46 -13.05 -14.51 -26.17
CA LEU A 46 -11.71 -14.76 -26.71
C LEU A 46 -11.48 -16.23 -27.09
N GLY A 47 -12.36 -17.12 -26.65
CA GLY A 47 -12.20 -18.57 -26.79
C GLY A 47 -11.46 -19.22 -25.64
N ALA A 48 -11.88 -20.43 -25.25
CA ALA A 48 -11.37 -21.16 -24.12
C ALA A 48 -9.85 -21.43 -24.21
N ASP A 49 -9.35 -21.82 -25.38
CA ASP A 49 -7.93 -22.13 -25.61
C ASP A 49 -7.05 -20.90 -25.45
N THR A 50 -7.50 -19.74 -25.91
CA THR A 50 -6.79 -18.46 -25.77
C THR A 50 -6.65 -18.08 -24.31
N VAL A 51 -7.74 -18.19 -23.53
CA VAL A 51 -7.72 -17.88 -22.08
C VAL A 51 -6.89 -18.89 -21.31
N SER A 52 -7.00 -20.19 -21.62
CA SER A 52 -6.19 -21.22 -20.98
C SER A 52 -4.69 -21.03 -21.24
N LYS A 53 -4.32 -20.63 -22.48
CA LYS A 53 -2.95 -20.27 -22.81
C LYS A 53 -2.47 -19.06 -22.00
N TYR A 54 -3.26 -18.00 -21.91
CA TYR A 54 -2.96 -16.81 -21.11
C TYR A 54 -2.74 -17.18 -19.64
N VAL A 55 -3.65 -17.92 -19.00
CA VAL A 55 -3.53 -18.36 -17.62
C VAL A 55 -2.27 -19.20 -17.43
N LYS A 56 -2.00 -20.14 -18.34
CA LYS A 56 -0.81 -21.00 -18.29
C LYS A 56 0.47 -20.19 -18.39
N GLU A 57 0.59 -19.24 -19.30
CA GLU A 57 1.75 -18.39 -19.47
C GLU A 57 2.00 -17.49 -18.25
N ASN A 58 0.94 -17.07 -17.55
CA ASN A 58 1.05 -16.25 -16.35
C ASN A 58 1.29 -17.06 -15.06
N ARG A 59 1.03 -18.37 -15.04
CA ARG A 59 1.29 -19.21 -13.88
C ARG A 59 2.76 -19.44 -13.58
N TYR A 60 3.65 -19.16 -14.53
CA TYR A 60 5.06 -19.27 -14.30
C TYR A 60 5.55 -18.16 -13.39
N ASN A 61 6.15 -18.55 -12.29
CA ASN A 61 6.80 -17.67 -11.32
C ASN A 61 8.18 -17.21 -11.84
N GLU A 62 8.26 -16.95 -13.14
CA GLU A 62 9.45 -16.59 -13.88
C GLU A 62 9.25 -15.27 -14.61
N LEU A 63 10.31 -14.50 -14.74
CA LEU A 63 10.30 -13.30 -15.53
C LEU A 63 10.17 -13.64 -17.01
N LEU A 64 9.23 -12.98 -17.68
CA LEU A 64 9.16 -13.00 -19.13
C LEU A 64 10.39 -12.32 -19.73
N PRO A 65 10.90 -12.81 -20.86
CA PRO A 65 11.98 -12.12 -21.56
C PRO A 65 11.51 -10.75 -22.03
N SER A 66 12.32 -9.74 -21.72
CA SER A 66 12.04 -8.37 -22.16
C SER A 66 12.10 -8.26 -23.68
N PRO A 67 11.20 -7.50 -24.32
CA PRO A 67 11.20 -7.30 -25.75
C PRO A 67 12.53 -6.68 -26.25
N ALA A 68 13.08 -7.21 -27.33
CA ALA A 68 14.24 -6.60 -27.96
C ALA A 68 13.92 -5.20 -28.44
N GLY A 69 14.72 -4.20 -28.05
CA GLY A 69 14.51 -2.80 -28.43
C GLY A 69 13.36 -2.11 -27.71
N ALA A 70 12.95 -2.62 -26.55
CA ALA A 70 11.98 -1.91 -25.70
C ALA A 70 12.42 -0.44 -25.49
N LYS A 71 11.48 0.49 -25.71
CA LYS A 71 11.75 1.93 -25.61
C LYS A 71 12.07 2.36 -24.17
N TYR A 72 11.43 1.68 -23.20
CA TYR A 72 11.56 1.99 -21.76
C TYR A 72 12.07 0.78 -21.03
N THR A 73 13.01 1.03 -20.11
CA THR A 73 13.60 0.02 -19.25
C THR A 73 13.28 0.35 -17.80
N MET A 74 12.71 -0.59 -17.06
CA MET A 74 12.33 -0.42 -15.66
C MET A 74 12.94 -1.53 -14.81
N CYS A 75 13.01 -1.30 -13.50
CA CYS A 75 13.26 -2.40 -12.57
C CYS A 75 12.31 -2.35 -11.37
N VAL A 76 11.89 -3.54 -10.94
CA VAL A 76 11.28 -3.74 -9.63
C VAL A 76 12.39 -3.89 -8.60
N VAL A 77 12.38 -3.06 -7.58
CA VAL A 77 13.41 -3.06 -6.54
C VAL A 77 12.85 -3.71 -5.28
N GLU A 78 13.50 -4.78 -4.83
CA GLU A 78 13.19 -5.49 -3.58
C GLU A 78 14.35 -5.36 -2.59
N PHE A 79 14.11 -5.55 -1.31
CA PHE A 79 15.13 -5.59 -0.28
C PHE A 79 15.33 -7.02 0.23
N ASN A 80 16.58 -7.40 0.45
CA ASN A 80 16.92 -8.66 1.10
C ASN A 80 17.28 -8.41 2.57
N VAL A 81 16.37 -8.78 3.48
CA VAL A 81 16.60 -8.67 4.93
C VAL A 81 17.67 -9.70 5.34
N PRO A 82 18.78 -9.25 5.96
CA PRO A 82 19.85 -10.13 6.37
C PRO A 82 19.38 -11.23 7.33
N GLY A 83 19.76 -12.47 7.06
CA GLY A 83 19.43 -13.62 7.92
C GLY A 83 17.96 -14.06 7.91
N ALA A 84 17.06 -13.32 7.27
CA ALA A 84 15.65 -13.70 7.20
C ALA A 84 15.42 -14.83 6.18
N LYS A 85 14.48 -15.74 6.51
CA LYS A 85 14.04 -16.79 5.58
C LYS A 85 13.56 -16.15 4.28
N ASN A 86 14.00 -16.66 3.15
CA ASN A 86 13.71 -16.16 1.80
C ASN A 86 14.11 -14.69 1.54
N GLY A 87 14.81 -14.04 2.50
CA GLY A 87 15.17 -12.62 2.42
C GLY A 87 14.10 -11.66 2.93
N GLY A 88 13.10 -12.14 3.65
CA GLY A 88 12.06 -11.32 4.29
C GLY A 88 10.75 -12.05 4.52
N THR A 89 9.95 -11.61 5.49
CA THR A 89 8.65 -12.21 5.84
C THR A 89 7.60 -12.01 4.76
N ASP A 90 7.81 -11.08 3.85
CA ASP A 90 6.96 -10.73 2.73
C ASP A 90 7.31 -11.48 1.43
N LYS A 91 8.24 -12.46 1.50
CA LYS A 91 8.75 -13.18 0.34
C LYS A 91 8.43 -14.67 0.39
N GLY A 92 8.11 -15.20 -0.79
CA GLY A 92 7.90 -16.62 -0.99
C GLY A 92 9.20 -17.42 -1.12
N PRO A 93 9.09 -18.75 -1.33
CA PRO A 93 10.25 -19.66 -1.44
C PRO A 93 11.24 -19.30 -2.56
N ASN A 94 10.78 -18.61 -3.60
CA ASN A 94 11.62 -18.09 -4.70
C ASN A 94 12.41 -16.82 -4.31
N GLY A 95 12.25 -16.33 -3.08
CA GLY A 95 12.92 -15.15 -2.57
C GLY A 95 12.36 -13.82 -3.12
N HIS A 96 11.19 -13.83 -3.72
CA HIS A 96 10.48 -12.64 -4.22
C HIS A 96 9.17 -12.44 -3.49
N ARG A 97 8.71 -11.19 -3.45
CA ARG A 97 7.32 -10.91 -3.09
C ARG A 97 6.40 -11.55 -4.13
N ILE A 98 5.24 -12.01 -3.68
CA ILE A 98 4.31 -12.77 -4.53
C ILE A 98 3.87 -12.00 -5.78
N ASP A 99 3.83 -10.68 -5.70
CA ASP A 99 3.38 -9.80 -6.78
C ASP A 99 4.51 -9.16 -7.61
N SER A 100 5.78 -9.30 -7.23
CA SER A 100 6.89 -8.63 -7.94
C SER A 100 7.11 -9.15 -9.34
N ILE A 101 7.15 -10.47 -9.51
CA ILE A 101 7.27 -11.09 -10.85
C ILE A 101 6.05 -10.77 -11.73
N PRO A 102 4.80 -10.92 -11.26
CA PRO A 102 3.63 -10.50 -12.01
C PRO A 102 3.64 -9.02 -12.42
N ILE A 103 4.06 -8.10 -11.55
CA ILE A 103 4.18 -6.67 -11.87
C ILE A 103 5.23 -6.45 -12.97
N ALA A 104 6.43 -7.06 -12.84
CA ALA A 104 7.46 -6.98 -13.85
C ALA A 104 7.00 -7.53 -15.20
N ASN A 105 6.31 -8.68 -15.18
CA ASN A 105 5.72 -9.27 -16.37
C ASN A 105 4.62 -8.39 -16.99
N GLY A 106 3.84 -7.69 -16.17
CA GLY A 106 2.88 -6.70 -16.66
C GLY A 106 3.54 -5.58 -17.46
N VAL A 107 4.70 -5.07 -17.01
CA VAL A 107 5.49 -4.08 -17.75
C VAL A 107 6.00 -4.66 -19.09
N VAL A 108 6.50 -5.91 -19.08
CA VAL A 108 6.98 -6.59 -20.27
C VAL A 108 5.85 -6.77 -21.30
N LYS A 109 4.69 -7.21 -20.86
CA LYS A 109 3.49 -7.37 -21.71
C LYS A 109 3.00 -6.04 -22.27
N ALA A 110 3.17 -4.95 -21.55
CA ALA A 110 2.87 -3.60 -22.03
C ALA A 110 3.93 -3.03 -22.99
N GLY A 111 4.95 -3.82 -23.36
CA GLY A 111 6.00 -3.44 -24.32
C GLY A 111 7.22 -2.77 -23.73
N GLY A 112 7.35 -2.69 -22.41
CA GLY A 112 8.55 -2.26 -21.70
C GLY A 112 9.54 -3.39 -21.46
N ALA A 113 10.77 -3.08 -21.10
CA ALA A 113 11.70 -4.03 -20.50
C ALA A 113 11.63 -3.89 -18.98
N CYS A 114 11.63 -5.02 -18.25
CA CYS A 114 11.62 -4.98 -16.79
C CYS A 114 12.47 -6.11 -16.21
N GLU A 115 13.25 -5.76 -15.19
CA GLU A 115 14.05 -6.70 -14.40
C GLU A 115 13.65 -6.57 -12.92
N ILE A 116 14.03 -7.56 -12.08
CA ILE A 116 13.90 -7.46 -10.62
C ILE A 116 15.30 -7.41 -10.03
N ILE A 117 15.57 -6.39 -9.22
CA ILE A 117 16.86 -6.23 -8.54
C ILE A 117 16.64 -6.19 -7.04
N LYS A 118 17.46 -6.98 -6.31
CA LYS A 118 17.49 -6.96 -4.85
C LYS A 118 18.54 -5.99 -4.35
N TYR A 119 18.13 -5.11 -3.43
CA TYR A 119 19.06 -4.30 -2.66
C TYR A 119 19.58 -5.10 -1.48
N TYR A 120 20.91 -5.13 -1.34
CA TYR A 120 21.65 -5.67 -0.21
C TYR A 120 22.37 -4.51 0.48
N HIS A 121 22.23 -4.37 1.78
CA HIS A 121 22.77 -3.22 2.52
C HIS A 121 24.31 -3.14 2.46
N ASP A 122 24.98 -4.26 2.33
CA ASP A 122 26.45 -4.40 2.21
C ASP A 122 26.97 -4.24 0.78
N LYS A 123 26.08 -4.13 -0.23
CA LYS A 123 26.39 -3.95 -1.65
C LYS A 123 25.76 -2.70 -2.26
N HIS A 124 25.70 -1.64 -1.46
CA HIS A 124 25.06 -0.37 -1.86
C HIS A 124 25.63 0.18 -3.18
N ASP A 125 26.96 0.25 -3.33
CA ASP A 125 27.60 0.85 -4.51
C ASP A 125 27.39 0.02 -5.79
N GLU A 126 27.36 -1.32 -5.64
CA GLU A 126 27.03 -2.23 -6.75
C GLU A 126 25.59 -2.01 -7.20
N PHE A 127 24.66 -1.89 -6.26
CA PHE A 127 23.27 -1.62 -6.53
C PHE A 127 23.07 -0.24 -7.16
N ALA A 128 23.71 0.81 -6.61
CA ALA A 128 23.64 2.17 -7.15
C ALA A 128 24.05 2.20 -8.63
N LYS A 129 25.15 1.54 -8.98
CA LYS A 129 25.64 1.40 -10.35
C LYS A 129 24.68 0.60 -11.24
N ALA A 130 24.10 -0.49 -10.69
CA ALA A 130 23.20 -1.36 -11.44
C ALA A 130 21.90 -0.67 -11.83
N VAL A 131 21.34 0.21 -10.97
CA VAL A 131 20.07 0.88 -11.23
C VAL A 131 20.18 2.11 -12.16
N GLU A 132 21.39 2.58 -12.44
CA GLU A 132 21.61 3.74 -13.34
C GLU A 132 21.14 3.50 -14.78
N LYS A 133 21.11 2.25 -15.24
CA LYS A 133 20.71 1.92 -16.62
C LYS A 133 19.19 2.02 -16.85
N TYR A 134 18.36 2.00 -15.80
CA TYR A 134 16.91 2.01 -15.94
C TYR A 134 16.34 3.43 -16.08
N ASP A 135 15.24 3.51 -16.81
CA ASP A 135 14.49 4.75 -17.02
C ASP A 135 13.59 5.08 -15.84
N ALA A 136 13.11 4.06 -15.11
CA ALA A 136 12.30 4.21 -13.91
C ALA A 136 12.46 3.02 -12.95
N LEU A 137 12.17 3.24 -11.66
CA LEU A 137 12.21 2.23 -10.61
C LEU A 137 10.85 2.04 -9.96
N ILE A 138 10.45 0.79 -9.75
CA ILE A 138 9.25 0.39 -9.00
C ILE A 138 9.72 -0.16 -7.66
N VAL A 139 9.67 0.66 -6.62
CA VAL A 139 10.20 0.30 -5.29
C VAL A 139 9.16 -0.53 -4.52
N ARG A 140 9.53 -1.77 -4.23
CA ARG A 140 8.73 -2.74 -3.47
C ARG A 140 9.39 -3.06 -2.13
N ILE A 141 9.74 -2.01 -1.39
CA ILE A 141 10.44 -2.07 -0.09
C ILE A 141 9.58 -1.37 0.96
N ASN A 142 9.31 -2.06 2.08
CA ASN A 142 8.79 -1.40 3.25
C ASN A 142 9.96 -0.67 3.96
N PRO A 143 9.87 0.64 4.18
CA PRO A 143 10.94 1.41 4.83
C PRO A 143 11.46 0.77 6.13
N GLY A 144 10.57 0.26 6.98
CA GLY A 144 10.96 -0.40 8.23
C GLY A 144 11.82 -1.67 8.04
N GLN A 145 11.82 -2.30 6.87
CA GLN A 145 12.69 -3.45 6.60
C GLN A 145 14.16 -3.05 6.44
N LEU A 146 14.44 -1.85 5.96
CA LEU A 146 15.81 -1.36 5.74
C LEU A 146 16.62 -1.16 7.03
N SER A 147 15.95 -1.19 8.18
CA SER A 147 16.58 -1.14 9.50
C SER A 147 16.73 -2.53 10.16
N GLN A 148 16.21 -3.61 9.54
CA GLN A 148 16.20 -4.94 10.12
C GLN A 148 17.50 -5.69 9.83
N GLY A 149 18.33 -5.88 10.86
CA GLY A 149 19.60 -6.61 10.74
C GLY A 149 20.65 -5.94 9.85
N THR A 150 20.49 -4.66 9.56
CA THR A 150 21.37 -3.87 8.70
C THR A 150 22.27 -2.96 9.52
N THR A 151 23.26 -2.36 8.85
CA THR A 151 24.08 -1.30 9.46
C THR A 151 23.28 -0.01 9.64
N GLU A 152 23.63 0.76 10.66
CA GLU A 152 23.06 2.09 10.88
C GLU A 152 23.15 2.96 9.61
N GLY A 153 22.12 3.77 9.36
CA GLY A 153 22.05 4.65 8.20
C GLY A 153 21.68 3.97 6.87
N THR A 154 21.38 2.66 6.87
CA THR A 154 21.00 1.95 5.62
C THR A 154 19.75 2.55 4.96
N GLN A 155 18.72 2.91 5.74
CA GLN A 155 17.54 3.58 5.23
C GLN A 155 17.91 4.91 4.56
N GLN A 156 18.68 5.74 5.24
CA GLN A 156 19.08 7.05 4.72
C GLN A 156 19.87 6.92 3.42
N ARG A 157 20.86 6.00 3.37
CA ARG A 157 21.65 5.77 2.14
C ARG A 157 20.79 5.32 0.98
N PHE A 158 19.81 4.47 1.22
CA PHE A 158 18.86 4.04 0.19
C PHE A 158 18.01 5.21 -0.31
N ASP A 159 17.45 6.00 0.62
CA ASP A 159 16.61 7.15 0.30
C ASP A 159 17.40 8.24 -0.45
N ASP A 160 18.65 8.50 -0.06
CA ASP A 160 19.55 9.44 -0.75
C ASP A 160 19.83 9.00 -2.19
N LEU A 161 20.04 7.70 -2.42
CA LEU A 161 20.20 7.16 -3.77
C LEU A 161 18.92 7.34 -4.59
N MET A 162 17.75 7.01 -4.05
CA MET A 162 16.48 7.19 -4.76
C MET A 162 16.25 8.67 -5.10
N ASN A 163 16.50 9.58 -4.16
CA ASN A 163 16.40 11.02 -4.38
C ASN A 163 17.41 11.51 -5.44
N SER A 164 18.62 10.95 -5.48
CA SER A 164 19.60 11.28 -6.52
C SER A 164 19.15 10.88 -7.92
N LEU A 165 18.46 9.74 -8.05
CA LEU A 165 17.89 9.27 -9.31
C LEU A 165 16.71 10.17 -9.76
N ILE A 166 15.85 10.55 -8.81
CA ILE A 166 14.75 11.51 -9.06
C ILE A 166 15.32 12.84 -9.56
N ALA A 167 16.37 13.37 -8.91
CA ALA A 167 17.04 14.60 -9.34
C ALA A 167 17.64 14.51 -10.75
N LYS A 168 17.98 13.30 -11.21
CA LYS A 168 18.41 13.01 -12.60
C LYS A 168 17.23 12.83 -13.58
N GLY A 169 15.99 13.08 -13.14
CA GLY A 169 14.79 12.95 -13.96
C GLY A 169 14.26 11.51 -14.13
N LYS A 170 14.69 10.58 -13.27
CA LYS A 170 14.21 9.18 -13.28
C LYS A 170 13.07 9.01 -12.30
N PRO A 171 11.86 8.64 -12.74
CA PRO A 171 10.76 8.33 -11.84
C PRO A 171 11.09 7.18 -10.89
N VAL A 172 10.77 7.35 -9.62
CA VAL A 172 10.85 6.32 -8.58
C VAL A 172 9.47 6.18 -7.94
N TRP A 173 8.84 5.04 -8.12
CA TRP A 173 7.50 4.74 -7.61
C TRP A 173 7.57 3.63 -6.55
N SER A 174 7.36 3.91 -5.24
CA SER A 174 7.14 5.20 -4.60
C SER A 174 8.46 5.86 -4.24
N SER A 175 8.50 7.17 -4.37
CA SER A 175 9.66 7.95 -3.89
C SER A 175 9.77 7.91 -2.36
N PRO A 176 10.95 8.19 -1.78
CA PRO A 176 11.11 8.29 -0.32
C PRO A 176 10.17 9.34 0.31
N GLY A 177 9.96 10.47 -0.36
CA GLY A 177 9.05 11.51 0.08
C GLY A 177 7.60 11.02 0.18
N VAL A 178 7.14 10.32 -0.86
CA VAL A 178 5.78 9.72 -0.88
C VAL A 178 5.65 8.64 0.19
N GLN A 179 6.61 7.74 0.32
CA GLN A 179 6.57 6.69 1.36
C GLN A 179 6.52 7.28 2.77
N THR A 180 7.28 8.35 3.02
CA THR A 180 7.39 8.98 4.32
C THR A 180 6.17 9.80 4.69
N LYS A 181 5.61 10.59 3.76
CA LYS A 181 4.53 11.53 4.06
C LYS A 181 3.15 10.97 3.76
N MET A 182 2.94 10.37 2.58
CA MET A 182 1.64 9.79 2.21
C MET A 182 1.35 8.51 3.01
N GLY A 183 2.37 7.68 3.27
CA GLY A 183 2.22 6.45 4.04
C GLY A 183 2.16 6.64 5.56
N ALA A 184 2.19 7.87 6.06
CA ALA A 184 2.06 8.20 7.47
C ALA A 184 0.63 8.64 7.81
N LYS A 185 0.19 8.44 9.06
CA LYS A 185 -1.15 8.88 9.52
C LYS A 185 -1.29 10.40 9.52
N ASP A 186 -0.17 11.17 9.59
CA ASP A 186 -0.18 12.63 9.42
C ASP A 186 -0.79 13.07 8.08
N ALA A 187 -0.76 12.23 7.07
CA ALA A 187 -1.46 12.46 5.80
C ALA A 187 -2.95 12.77 6.01
N LEU A 188 -3.61 12.10 6.97
CA LEU A 188 -5.02 12.28 7.28
C LEU A 188 -5.33 13.70 7.76
N VAL A 189 -4.39 14.32 8.50
CA VAL A 189 -4.50 15.71 8.95
C VAL A 189 -4.36 16.67 7.76
N LYS A 190 -3.45 16.37 6.83
CA LYS A 190 -3.21 17.21 5.64
C LYS A 190 -4.40 17.23 4.68
N ILE A 191 -5.11 16.12 4.58
CA ILE A 191 -6.28 15.99 3.70
C ILE A 191 -7.61 16.27 4.42
N ALA A 192 -7.61 16.67 5.68
CA ALA A 192 -8.82 16.81 6.50
C ALA A 192 -9.95 17.61 5.85
N ASN A 193 -9.60 18.62 5.05
CA ASN A 193 -10.56 19.49 4.33
C ASN A 193 -10.84 19.04 2.88
N MET A 194 -10.36 17.89 2.46
CA MET A 194 -10.66 17.31 1.14
C MET A 194 -11.96 16.51 1.20
N LYS A 195 -12.52 16.11 0.05
CA LYS A 195 -13.79 15.37 0.00
C LYS A 195 -13.74 14.02 0.72
N CYS A 196 -12.57 13.34 0.63
CA CYS A 196 -12.32 12.09 1.32
C CYS A 196 -11.67 12.28 2.71
N GLY A 197 -11.53 13.53 3.17
CA GLY A 197 -10.99 13.86 4.48
C GLY A 197 -12.05 13.86 5.58
N LEU A 198 -11.60 13.95 6.82
CA LEU A 198 -12.43 14.15 8.00
C LEU A 198 -11.98 15.44 8.68
N VAL A 199 -12.84 16.49 8.65
CA VAL A 199 -12.50 17.81 9.19
C VAL A 199 -12.13 17.73 10.68
N ASP A 200 -12.82 16.88 11.44
CA ASP A 200 -12.52 16.60 12.85
C ASP A 200 -11.32 15.65 12.99
N THR A 201 -10.15 16.12 12.55
CA THR A 201 -8.87 15.42 12.60
C THR A 201 -7.79 16.35 13.15
N PHE A 202 -7.10 15.94 14.22
CA PHE A 202 -6.05 16.70 14.89
C PHE A 202 -4.74 15.92 14.89
N ALA A 203 -3.63 16.63 15.00
CA ALA A 203 -2.30 16.03 15.24
C ALA A 203 -1.70 16.56 16.52
N TYR A 204 -1.05 15.65 17.27
CA TYR A 204 -0.32 15.97 18.49
C TYR A 204 1.16 15.62 18.29
N TYR A 205 2.02 16.61 18.41
CA TYR A 205 3.46 16.47 18.17
C TYR A 205 4.29 16.51 19.47
N ASP A 206 3.63 16.81 20.59
CA ASP A 206 4.23 16.87 21.92
C ASP A 206 3.20 16.55 23.01
N ALA A 207 3.70 16.31 24.22
CA ALA A 207 2.90 15.91 25.37
C ALA A 207 1.91 17.00 25.83
N GLU A 208 2.25 18.29 25.66
CA GLU A 208 1.40 19.41 26.06
C GLU A 208 0.17 19.51 25.13
N ALA A 209 0.41 19.44 23.81
CA ALA A 209 -0.64 19.44 22.81
C ALA A 209 -1.58 18.24 22.98
N LEU A 210 -1.02 17.03 23.17
CA LEU A 210 -1.79 15.83 23.47
C LEU A 210 -2.62 16.01 24.75
N GLY A 211 -1.99 16.38 25.87
CA GLY A 211 -2.66 16.49 27.17
C GLY A 211 -3.76 17.55 27.20
N THR A 212 -3.61 18.64 26.43
CA THR A 212 -4.60 19.72 26.39
C THR A 212 -5.74 19.40 25.44
N MET A 213 -5.43 18.97 24.21
CA MET A 213 -6.44 18.84 23.16
C MET A 213 -7.21 17.52 23.25
N PHE A 214 -6.55 16.40 23.53
CA PHE A 214 -7.22 15.11 23.71
C PHE A 214 -8.32 15.15 24.78
N LYS A 215 -8.07 15.84 25.90
CA LYS A 215 -9.08 16.02 26.95
C LYS A 215 -10.33 16.75 26.47
N LYS A 216 -10.19 17.66 25.52
CA LYS A 216 -11.33 18.41 24.91
C LYS A 216 -12.04 17.60 23.84
N THR A 217 -11.29 16.94 22.95
CA THR A 217 -11.88 16.12 21.89
C THR A 217 -12.61 14.92 22.48
N MET A 218 -12.02 14.28 23.50
CA MET A 218 -12.58 13.11 24.19
C MET A 218 -13.78 13.46 25.08
N ALA A 219 -13.84 14.70 25.64
CA ALA A 219 -15.02 15.18 26.36
C ALA A 219 -16.23 15.35 25.47
N PHE A 220 -16.04 15.56 24.18
CA PHE A 220 -17.09 15.87 23.20
C PHE A 220 -17.67 14.62 22.54
N GLN A 221 -16.83 13.62 22.16
CA GLN A 221 -17.28 12.42 21.47
C GLN A 221 -16.19 11.34 21.46
N PRO A 222 -16.53 10.06 21.13
CA PRO A 222 -15.56 9.01 20.98
C PRO A 222 -14.49 9.32 19.95
N ARG A 223 -13.24 8.91 20.25
CA ARG A 223 -12.07 9.22 19.41
C ARG A 223 -11.35 7.96 18.94
N VAL A 224 -10.61 8.11 17.86
CA VAL A 224 -9.61 7.15 17.39
C VAL A 224 -8.25 7.80 17.42
N ILE A 225 -7.38 7.31 18.28
CA ILE A 225 -6.01 7.77 18.41
C ILE A 225 -5.09 6.84 17.65
N LYS A 226 -4.30 7.37 16.73
CA LYS A 226 -3.46 6.58 15.82
C LYS A 226 -2.02 7.03 15.93
N GLN A 227 -1.08 6.12 16.21
CA GLN A 227 0.34 6.41 16.03
C GLN A 227 0.63 6.75 14.55
N ASN A 228 1.62 7.60 14.31
CA ASN A 228 1.91 8.09 12.96
C ASN A 228 2.33 6.98 12.00
N ARG A 229 3.11 6.02 12.48
CA ARG A 229 3.60 4.88 11.70
C ARG A 229 3.36 3.59 12.48
N GLY A 230 2.78 2.63 11.83
CA GLY A 230 2.46 1.32 12.36
C GLY A 230 1.74 0.53 11.28
N SER A 231 1.68 -0.77 11.43
CA SER A 231 0.98 -1.68 10.53
C SER A 231 0.04 -2.57 11.34
N ALA A 232 -0.90 -3.22 10.67
CA ALA A 232 -1.76 -4.22 11.29
C ALA A 232 -2.56 -3.74 12.53
N GLY A 233 -2.93 -2.47 12.58
CA GLY A 233 -3.70 -1.91 13.71
C GLY A 233 -2.91 -1.57 14.96
N GLU A 234 -1.60 -1.80 14.96
CA GLU A 234 -0.72 -1.46 16.08
C GLU A 234 -0.77 0.04 16.41
N GLY A 235 -0.96 0.35 17.71
CA GLY A 235 -1.03 1.74 18.19
C GLY A 235 -2.20 2.54 17.61
N ILE A 236 -3.29 1.86 17.26
CA ILE A 236 -4.57 2.47 16.93
C ILE A 236 -5.55 2.14 18.05
N TRP A 237 -5.96 3.16 18.77
CA TRP A 237 -6.82 3.06 19.94
C TRP A 237 -8.19 3.67 19.66
N LEU A 238 -9.25 2.88 19.80
CA LEU A 238 -10.61 3.38 19.89
C LEU A 238 -10.87 3.77 21.34
N CYS A 239 -11.28 5.02 21.58
CA CYS A 239 -11.43 5.59 22.91
C CYS A 239 -12.87 6.02 23.17
N TRP A 240 -13.46 5.55 24.26
CA TRP A 240 -14.76 5.98 24.76
C TRP A 240 -14.66 6.47 26.21
N LEU A 241 -15.48 7.45 26.53
CA LEU A 241 -15.64 7.92 27.91
C LEU A 241 -16.47 6.90 28.69
N GLU A 242 -16.03 6.54 29.88
CA GLU A 242 -16.68 5.55 30.74
C GLU A 242 -17.32 6.23 31.96
N GLY A 243 -18.60 5.93 32.19
CA GLY A 243 -19.33 6.41 33.37
C GLY A 243 -19.66 7.90 33.41
N LYS A 244 -19.52 8.61 32.30
CA LYS A 244 -19.78 10.07 32.17
C LYS A 244 -20.33 10.37 30.77
N ASP A 245 -21.24 11.32 30.69
CA ASP A 245 -21.82 11.76 29.41
C ASP A 245 -20.87 12.69 28.65
N TYR A 246 -20.95 12.65 27.33
CA TYR A 246 -20.26 13.60 26.46
C TYR A 246 -20.89 14.99 26.53
N CYS A 247 -20.09 16.05 26.44
CA CYS A 247 -20.60 17.40 26.32
C CYS A 247 -21.25 17.61 24.93
N LYS A 248 -22.13 18.58 24.82
CA LYS A 248 -22.93 18.81 23.60
C LYS A 248 -22.19 19.61 22.53
N THR A 249 -21.23 20.42 22.93
CA THR A 249 -20.50 21.31 22.04
C THR A 249 -19.01 21.17 22.27
N PHE A 250 -18.24 21.08 21.17
CA PHE A 250 -16.79 20.99 21.24
C PHE A 250 -16.19 22.20 22.01
N GLY A 251 -15.33 21.87 22.99
CA GLY A 251 -14.67 22.88 23.81
C GLY A 251 -15.48 23.36 25.02
N GLU A 252 -16.73 22.90 25.19
CA GLU A 252 -17.57 23.22 26.37
C GLU A 252 -17.01 22.59 27.65
N ALA A 253 -16.38 21.42 27.54
CA ALA A 253 -15.78 20.72 28.65
C ALA A 253 -14.38 20.18 28.30
N SER A 254 -13.65 19.84 29.35
CA SER A 254 -12.38 19.13 29.27
C SER A 254 -12.36 18.02 30.33
N LEU A 255 -11.80 16.88 30.02
CA LEU A 255 -11.70 15.77 30.97
C LEU A 255 -10.69 16.06 32.08
N ASP A 256 -10.95 15.50 33.25
CA ASP A 256 -10.01 15.44 34.34
C ASP A 256 -9.07 14.23 34.19
N ASP A 257 -7.90 14.28 34.82
CA ASP A 257 -6.93 13.18 34.83
C ASP A 257 -7.47 11.87 35.36
N THR A 258 -8.49 11.93 36.22
CA THR A 258 -9.15 10.80 36.88
C THR A 258 -10.35 10.25 36.13
N ASP A 259 -10.81 10.93 35.07
CA ASP A 259 -11.89 10.42 34.24
C ASP A 259 -11.49 9.09 33.59
N LYS A 260 -12.43 8.17 33.49
CA LYS A 260 -12.17 6.83 32.99
C LYS A 260 -12.45 6.71 31.50
N LEU A 261 -11.61 5.97 30.83
CA LEU A 261 -11.70 5.62 29.42
C LEU A 261 -11.88 4.11 29.28
N LYS A 262 -12.73 3.72 28.34
CA LYS A 262 -12.72 2.40 27.73
C LYS A 262 -11.89 2.51 26.46
N LEU A 263 -10.85 1.71 26.34
CA LEU A 263 -9.91 1.69 25.22
C LEU A 263 -9.97 0.34 24.53
N MET A 264 -9.94 0.32 23.19
CA MET A 264 -9.81 -0.92 22.41
C MET A 264 -8.67 -0.75 21.42
N GLU A 265 -7.68 -1.64 21.46
CA GLU A 265 -6.61 -1.66 20.46
C GLU A 265 -7.04 -2.41 19.20
N MET A 266 -6.78 -1.82 18.03
CA MET A 266 -7.30 -2.32 16.75
C MET A 266 -6.55 -3.54 16.20
N ASN A 267 -5.39 -3.89 16.75
CA ASN A 267 -4.58 -5.02 16.30
C ASN A 267 -5.23 -6.37 16.59
N ASP A 268 -5.88 -6.51 17.75
CA ASP A 268 -6.49 -7.76 18.25
C ASP A 268 -7.89 -7.58 18.89
N ASN A 269 -8.42 -6.34 18.92
CA ASN A 269 -9.69 -5.95 19.51
C ASN A 269 -9.79 -6.16 21.04
N HIS A 270 -8.67 -6.27 21.77
CA HIS A 270 -8.75 -6.34 23.22
C HIS A 270 -9.16 -4.99 23.83
N VAL A 271 -9.78 -5.05 25.00
CA VAL A 271 -10.35 -3.87 25.67
C VAL A 271 -9.71 -3.68 27.02
N GLU A 272 -9.23 -2.45 27.27
CA GLU A 272 -8.65 -2.02 28.53
C GLU A 272 -9.41 -0.82 29.12
N TYR A 273 -9.29 -0.63 30.43
CA TYR A 273 -9.90 0.48 31.16
C TYR A 273 -8.82 1.25 31.94
N HIS A 274 -8.61 2.50 31.54
CA HIS A 274 -7.60 3.36 32.14
C HIS A 274 -8.17 4.73 32.47
N THR A 275 -7.50 5.46 33.32
CA THR A 275 -7.77 6.90 33.50
C THR A 275 -7.16 7.70 32.33
N VAL A 276 -7.66 8.92 32.12
CA VAL A 276 -7.09 9.86 31.15
C VAL A 276 -5.59 10.03 31.37
N LYS A 277 -5.16 10.19 32.64
CA LYS A 277 -3.74 10.34 32.98
C LYS A 277 -2.92 9.13 32.59
N GLU A 278 -3.40 7.91 32.89
CA GLU A 278 -2.69 6.67 32.53
C GLU A 278 -2.52 6.55 31.02
N PHE A 279 -3.58 6.81 30.23
CA PHE A 279 -3.51 6.77 28.77
C PHE A 279 -2.53 7.80 28.20
N LEU A 280 -2.59 9.05 28.69
CA LEU A 280 -1.66 10.09 28.26
C LEU A 280 -0.20 9.75 28.62
N THR A 281 0.03 9.18 29.82
CA THR A 281 1.36 8.72 30.25
C THR A 281 1.86 7.57 29.36
N PHE A 282 1.00 6.60 29.07
CA PHE A 282 1.31 5.50 28.13
C PHE A 282 1.72 6.04 26.75
N CYS A 283 0.94 6.97 26.19
CA CYS A 283 1.23 7.56 24.89
C CYS A 283 2.55 8.33 24.85
N ASN A 284 2.93 9.00 25.95
CA ASN A 284 4.14 9.80 26.03
C ASN A 284 5.38 8.97 26.42
N ASP A 285 5.27 8.17 27.49
CA ASP A 285 6.40 7.61 28.20
C ASP A 285 6.41 6.08 28.21
N GLY A 286 5.32 5.44 27.76
CA GLY A 286 5.16 4.01 27.66
C GLY A 286 4.53 3.36 28.88
N PRO A 287 4.29 2.01 28.80
CA PRO A 287 3.54 1.25 29.81
C PRO A 287 4.24 1.14 31.17
N ASP A 288 5.57 1.20 31.20
CA ASP A 288 6.38 1.05 32.42
C ASP A 288 6.63 2.38 33.15
N ALA A 289 6.14 3.49 32.60
CA ALA A 289 6.37 4.81 33.18
C ALA A 289 5.56 5.00 34.48
N PRO A 290 6.12 5.74 35.49
CA PRO A 290 5.38 6.07 36.69
C PRO A 290 4.06 6.78 36.37
N GLY A 291 2.93 6.18 36.76
CA GLY A 291 1.60 6.72 36.52
C GLY A 291 0.94 6.28 35.23
N ALA A 292 1.57 5.40 34.44
CA ALA A 292 0.95 4.79 33.25
C ALA A 292 -0.14 3.77 33.57
N GLY A 293 -0.22 3.26 34.80
CA GLY A 293 -1.12 2.16 35.14
C GLY A 293 -0.53 0.79 34.79
N LYS A 294 -1.38 -0.18 34.56
CA LYS A 294 -0.98 -1.54 34.17
C LYS A 294 -1.65 -1.89 32.85
N TRP A 295 -0.86 -2.12 31.81
CA TRP A 295 -1.29 -2.36 30.44
C TRP A 295 -1.20 -3.84 30.07
N GLU A 296 -2.16 -4.30 29.25
CA GLU A 296 -2.14 -5.61 28.59
C GLU A 296 -1.54 -5.52 27.19
N SER A 297 -1.58 -4.32 26.58
CA SER A 297 -0.96 -4.06 25.28
C SER A 297 0.52 -4.48 25.27
N THR A 298 0.92 -5.20 24.22
CA THR A 298 2.30 -5.64 24.00
C THR A 298 3.17 -4.59 23.30
N PHE A 299 2.57 -3.47 22.89
CA PHE A 299 3.27 -2.39 22.21
C PHE A 299 3.83 -1.35 23.18
N PRO A 300 4.96 -0.74 22.81
CA PRO A 300 5.72 0.08 23.78
C PRO A 300 5.08 1.43 24.12
N GLY A 301 3.98 1.82 23.51
CA GLY A 301 3.51 3.19 23.64
C GLY A 301 4.53 4.19 23.10
N LYS A 302 4.85 5.25 23.85
CA LYS A 302 5.89 6.26 23.50
C LYS A 302 5.75 6.86 22.10
N TYR A 303 4.52 7.11 21.68
CA TYR A 303 4.20 7.49 20.30
C TYR A 303 4.73 8.88 19.89
N LEU A 304 5.11 9.71 20.86
CA LEU A 304 5.69 11.05 20.65
C LEU A 304 7.23 11.07 20.75
N GLU A 305 7.86 9.91 20.93
CA GLU A 305 9.32 9.82 21.09
C GLU A 305 10.04 10.40 19.86
N GLY A 306 11.07 11.20 20.12
CA GLY A 306 11.84 11.89 19.09
C GLY A 306 11.15 13.09 18.45
N GLY A 307 9.89 13.38 18.82
CA GLY A 307 9.13 14.51 18.31
C GLY A 307 8.82 14.43 16.80
N LYS A 308 8.30 15.52 16.26
CA LYS A 308 7.84 15.61 14.87
C LYS A 308 8.90 15.19 13.83
N GLU A 309 10.13 15.57 14.03
CA GLU A 309 11.24 15.31 13.08
C GLU A 309 11.56 13.82 12.97
N ALA A 310 11.42 13.06 14.06
CA ALA A 310 11.55 11.60 14.06
C ALA A 310 10.26 10.86 13.70
N GLY A 311 9.17 11.59 13.44
CA GLY A 311 7.84 11.02 13.15
C GLY A 311 7.07 10.65 14.40
N GLY A 312 7.51 11.14 15.59
CA GLY A 312 6.82 11.02 16.87
C GLY A 312 5.61 11.95 16.90
N GLN A 313 4.43 11.40 16.63
CA GLN A 313 3.16 12.12 16.65
C GLN A 313 1.98 11.17 16.75
N LEU A 314 0.86 11.70 17.21
CA LEU A 314 -0.42 11.02 17.23
C LEU A 314 -1.42 11.78 16.36
N VAL A 315 -2.28 11.03 15.69
CA VAL A 315 -3.45 11.56 14.97
C VAL A 315 -4.70 11.19 15.74
N ASP A 316 -5.54 12.16 15.98
CA ASP A 316 -6.81 12.06 16.70
C ASP A 316 -7.96 12.35 15.74
N GLN A 317 -8.82 11.38 15.52
CA GLN A 317 -10.01 11.51 14.67
C GLN A 317 -11.27 11.14 15.43
N ARG A 318 -12.40 11.72 15.04
CA ARG A 318 -13.72 11.27 15.47
C ARG A 318 -13.91 9.78 15.15
N PHE A 319 -14.44 9.02 16.11
CA PHE A 319 -14.84 7.64 15.85
C PHE A 319 -16.03 7.61 14.88
N LEU A 320 -15.92 6.79 13.86
CA LEU A 320 -16.96 6.59 12.85
C LEU A 320 -17.63 5.23 13.09
N PRO A 321 -18.84 5.18 13.68
CA PRO A 321 -19.45 3.92 14.12
C PRO A 321 -19.79 2.96 12.99
N ARG A 322 -19.95 3.47 11.76
CA ARG A 322 -20.21 2.65 10.57
C ARG A 322 -19.01 1.81 10.12
N ILE A 323 -17.85 1.91 10.79
CA ILE A 323 -16.73 0.95 10.62
C ILE A 323 -17.19 -0.49 10.86
N SER A 324 -18.24 -0.72 11.66
CA SER A 324 -18.87 -2.02 11.86
C SER A 324 -19.45 -2.65 10.58
N GLU A 325 -19.74 -1.84 9.56
CA GLU A 325 -20.17 -2.30 8.23
C GLU A 325 -19.00 -2.84 7.41
N GLY A 326 -17.78 -2.50 7.78
CA GLY A 326 -16.53 -2.88 7.13
C GLY A 326 -15.75 -1.68 6.59
N GLU A 327 -14.54 -1.97 6.17
CA GLU A 327 -13.62 -1.03 5.53
C GLU A 327 -13.62 -1.26 4.01
N VAL A 328 -13.52 -0.19 3.23
CA VAL A 328 -13.47 -0.27 1.77
C VAL A 328 -12.08 0.12 1.29
N ARG A 329 -11.33 -0.85 0.78
CA ARG A 329 -10.01 -0.63 0.17
C ARG A 329 -10.16 -0.33 -1.31
N VAL A 330 -9.62 0.78 -1.76
CA VAL A 330 -9.47 1.09 -3.18
C VAL A 330 -8.03 0.82 -3.61
N LEU A 331 -7.85 -0.14 -4.51
CA LEU A 331 -6.55 -0.45 -5.11
C LEU A 331 -6.33 0.47 -6.31
N MET A 332 -5.22 1.19 -6.28
CA MET A 332 -4.85 2.21 -7.25
C MET A 332 -3.60 1.84 -8.03
N SER A 333 -3.56 2.21 -9.30
CA SER A 333 -2.33 2.27 -10.08
C SER A 333 -2.17 3.67 -10.66
N GLY A 334 -1.21 4.44 -10.13
CA GLY A 334 -1.14 5.87 -10.42
C GLY A 334 -2.48 6.55 -10.04
N ASP A 335 -3.08 7.23 -11.01
CA ASP A 335 -4.37 7.93 -10.90
C ASP A 335 -5.61 7.06 -11.22
N VAL A 336 -5.42 5.76 -11.48
CA VAL A 336 -6.48 4.86 -11.96
C VAL A 336 -6.91 3.90 -10.86
N VAL A 337 -8.21 3.86 -10.58
CA VAL A 337 -8.83 2.83 -9.73
C VAL A 337 -8.76 1.48 -10.45
N GLN A 338 -8.18 0.48 -9.82
CA GLN A 338 -8.03 -0.87 -10.37
C GLN A 338 -9.07 -1.84 -9.82
N MET A 339 -9.40 -1.70 -8.54
CA MET A 339 -10.34 -2.58 -7.84
C MET A 339 -10.84 -1.89 -6.57
N ILE A 340 -12.05 -2.21 -6.17
CA ILE A 340 -12.62 -1.85 -4.87
C ILE A 340 -12.84 -3.14 -4.09
N ILE A 341 -12.45 -3.14 -2.82
CA ILE A 341 -12.47 -4.32 -1.97
C ILE A 341 -13.16 -3.95 -0.66
N HIS A 342 -14.34 -4.51 -0.43
CA HIS A 342 -15.00 -4.40 0.86
C HIS A 342 -14.46 -5.47 1.79
N LYS A 343 -13.93 -5.06 2.93
CA LYS A 343 -13.38 -5.91 3.99
C LYS A 343 -14.28 -5.82 5.20
N LYS A 344 -15.10 -6.84 5.43
CA LYS A 344 -16.00 -6.90 6.59
C LYS A 344 -15.41 -7.84 7.65
N PRO A 345 -15.11 -7.34 8.87
CA PRO A 345 -14.65 -8.21 9.94
C PRO A 345 -15.75 -9.21 10.35
N GLU A 346 -15.37 -10.46 10.63
CA GLU A 346 -16.26 -11.52 11.14
C GLU A 346 -16.42 -11.46 12.65
N GLY A 347 -15.92 -10.44 13.30
CA GLY A 347 -16.00 -10.17 14.72
C GLY A 347 -15.24 -8.91 15.07
N GLY A 348 -15.66 -8.16 16.09
CA GLY A 348 -15.03 -6.91 16.46
C GLY A 348 -15.24 -5.79 15.43
N LEU A 349 -14.36 -4.79 15.50
CA LEU A 349 -14.39 -3.60 14.62
C LEU A 349 -13.19 -3.56 13.67
N SER A 350 -12.18 -4.41 13.88
CA SER A 350 -10.96 -4.44 13.09
C SER A 350 -11.07 -5.41 11.92
N ALA A 351 -10.77 -4.94 10.72
CA ALA A 351 -10.56 -5.77 9.54
C ALA A 351 -9.12 -6.31 9.43
N VAL A 352 -8.30 -6.12 10.47
CA VAL A 352 -6.93 -6.63 10.59
C VAL A 352 -6.97 -8.09 11.03
N GLY A 353 -6.14 -8.92 10.40
CA GLY A 353 -6.08 -10.35 10.71
C GLY A 353 -6.95 -11.22 9.78
N GLY A 354 -6.87 -12.54 9.98
CA GLY A 354 -7.40 -13.54 9.03
C GLY A 354 -8.92 -13.72 8.98
N ASN A 355 -9.70 -13.01 9.80
CA ASN A 355 -11.13 -13.23 9.96
C ASN A 355 -11.95 -12.07 9.37
N SER A 356 -11.75 -11.79 8.10
CA SER A 356 -12.57 -10.81 7.38
C SER A 356 -13.09 -11.40 6.08
N ALA A 357 -14.37 -11.15 5.81
CA ALA A 357 -14.96 -11.44 4.50
C ALA A 357 -14.56 -10.36 3.49
N TYR A 358 -14.07 -10.79 2.33
CA TYR A 358 -13.64 -9.90 1.24
C TYR A 358 -14.61 -9.98 0.08
N THR A 359 -15.17 -8.85 -0.32
CA THR A 359 -16.01 -8.74 -1.54
C THR A 359 -15.32 -7.79 -2.52
N TYR A 360 -15.19 -8.23 -3.75
CA TYR A 360 -14.46 -7.51 -4.81
C TYR A 360 -15.44 -6.87 -5.79
N PHE A 361 -15.21 -5.59 -6.09
CA PHE A 361 -16.02 -4.80 -7.00
C PHE A 361 -15.16 -4.20 -8.11
N LYS A 362 -15.75 -4.09 -9.30
CA LYS A 362 -15.10 -3.42 -10.42
C LYS A 362 -15.15 -1.90 -10.25
N PRO A 363 -14.17 -1.16 -10.77
CA PRO A 363 -14.28 0.28 -10.91
C PRO A 363 -15.55 0.69 -11.66
N GLY A 364 -16.20 1.75 -11.18
CA GLY A 364 -17.44 2.26 -11.77
C GLY A 364 -18.72 1.49 -11.37
N CYS A 365 -18.67 0.59 -10.39
CA CYS A 365 -19.87 -0.04 -9.85
C CYS A 365 -20.74 0.99 -9.12
N GLU A 366 -22.06 0.79 -9.13
CA GLU A 366 -23.01 1.75 -8.56
C GLU A 366 -22.87 1.86 -7.04
N GLU A 367 -22.52 0.75 -6.35
CA GLU A 367 -22.37 0.69 -4.89
C GLU A 367 -21.33 1.67 -4.36
N TYR A 368 -20.24 1.91 -5.09
CA TYR A 368 -19.12 2.75 -4.67
C TYR A 368 -18.90 3.98 -5.55
N LYS A 369 -19.88 4.37 -6.33
CA LYS A 369 -19.80 5.50 -7.25
C LYS A 369 -19.41 6.80 -6.55
N LEU A 370 -20.08 7.14 -5.44
CA LEU A 370 -19.80 8.36 -4.66
C LEU A 370 -18.38 8.34 -4.06
N LEU A 371 -17.90 7.17 -3.62
CA LEU A 371 -16.52 7.01 -3.15
C LEU A 371 -15.53 7.28 -4.28
N GLU A 372 -15.72 6.67 -5.45
CA GLU A 372 -14.84 6.89 -6.60
C GLU A 372 -14.84 8.34 -7.08
N GLU A 373 -16.01 8.98 -7.16
CA GLU A 373 -16.13 10.38 -7.56
C GLU A 373 -15.41 11.31 -6.59
N SER A 374 -15.54 11.07 -5.28
CA SER A 374 -14.87 11.83 -4.24
C SER A 374 -13.35 11.66 -4.31
N LEU A 375 -12.87 10.41 -4.42
CA LEU A 375 -11.44 10.11 -4.55
C LEU A 375 -10.86 10.73 -5.82
N LYS A 376 -11.51 10.57 -6.97
CA LYS A 376 -11.06 11.15 -8.25
C LYS A 376 -10.98 12.68 -8.21
N ALA A 377 -11.88 13.33 -7.48
CA ALA A 377 -11.85 14.78 -7.29
C ALA A 377 -10.67 15.25 -6.42
N ASP A 378 -10.23 14.41 -5.47
CA ASP A 378 -9.13 14.72 -4.55
C ASP A 378 -7.74 14.39 -5.12
N ILE A 379 -7.61 13.35 -5.97
CA ILE A 379 -6.33 12.89 -6.54
C ILE A 379 -5.46 14.05 -7.07
N PRO A 380 -5.96 15.01 -7.87
CA PRO A 380 -5.11 16.08 -8.41
C PRO A 380 -4.45 16.99 -7.37
N LYS A 381 -4.97 17.02 -6.14
CA LYS A 381 -4.50 17.88 -5.04
C LYS A 381 -3.86 17.08 -3.91
N LEU A 382 -3.92 15.75 -3.99
CA LEU A 382 -3.56 14.86 -2.88
C LEU A 382 -2.10 15.04 -2.46
N LEU A 383 -1.17 14.98 -3.39
CA LEU A 383 0.26 15.11 -3.13
C LEU A 383 0.63 16.55 -2.71
N ASP A 384 -0.01 17.56 -3.32
CA ASP A 384 0.20 18.97 -2.94
C ASP A 384 -0.19 19.22 -1.48
N ALA A 385 -1.33 18.68 -1.04
CA ALA A 385 -1.76 18.79 0.36
C ALA A 385 -0.75 18.21 1.36
N MET A 386 0.03 17.24 0.93
CA MET A 386 1.07 16.58 1.74
C MET A 386 2.47 17.21 1.57
N ASN A 387 2.59 18.36 0.90
CA ASN A 387 3.87 18.99 0.53
C ASN A 387 4.76 18.04 -0.30
N LEU A 388 4.16 17.42 -1.31
CA LEU A 388 4.79 16.52 -2.28
C LEU A 388 4.54 17.01 -3.72
N SER A 389 4.42 18.32 -3.91
CA SER A 389 4.21 18.94 -5.23
C SER A 389 5.28 18.51 -6.22
N GLY A 390 4.85 18.07 -7.39
CA GLY A 390 5.75 17.60 -8.44
C GLY A 390 6.21 16.14 -8.33
N GLU A 391 5.90 15.47 -7.23
CA GLU A 391 6.11 14.02 -7.10
C GLU A 391 5.03 13.25 -7.87
N PRO A 392 5.38 12.14 -8.52
CA PRO A 392 4.38 11.27 -9.12
C PRO A 392 3.64 10.47 -8.05
N LEU A 393 2.37 10.15 -8.30
CA LEU A 393 1.65 9.14 -7.52
C LEU A 393 2.40 7.80 -7.57
N PRO A 394 2.29 6.96 -6.52
CA PRO A 394 2.83 5.61 -6.58
C PRO A 394 2.24 4.82 -7.74
N LEU A 395 3.03 3.93 -8.36
CA LEU A 395 2.49 3.02 -9.36
C LEU A 395 1.44 2.06 -8.75
N LEU A 396 1.67 1.65 -7.51
CA LEU A 396 0.76 0.79 -6.76
C LEU A 396 0.56 1.34 -5.35
N TRP A 397 -0.67 1.65 -5.00
CA TRP A 397 -1.05 2.12 -3.67
C TRP A 397 -2.50 1.79 -3.35
N THR A 398 -2.89 1.90 -2.08
CA THR A 398 -4.28 1.78 -1.67
C THR A 398 -4.68 2.94 -0.78
N ALA A 399 -5.96 3.29 -0.85
CA ALA A 399 -6.65 4.09 0.14
C ALA A 399 -7.72 3.23 0.81
N ASP A 400 -7.70 3.18 2.12
CA ASP A 400 -8.66 2.44 2.93
C ASP A 400 -9.69 3.42 3.49
N PHE A 401 -10.97 3.18 3.22
CA PHE A 401 -12.06 4.08 3.53
C PHE A 401 -12.99 3.52 4.60
N ILE A 402 -13.49 4.41 5.44
CA ILE A 402 -14.50 4.12 6.45
C ILE A 402 -15.80 4.77 6.01
N PRO A 403 -16.94 4.04 5.95
CA PRO A 403 -18.24 4.63 5.64
C PRO A 403 -18.73 5.51 6.79
N LYS A 404 -19.39 6.59 6.44
CA LYS A 404 -20.10 7.47 7.39
C LYS A 404 -21.39 8.00 6.79
N ASP A 405 -22.27 8.52 7.64
CA ASP A 405 -23.43 9.26 7.17
C ASP A 405 -23.00 10.61 6.57
N ALA A 406 -23.79 11.12 5.65
CA ALA A 406 -23.52 12.40 5.02
C ALA A 406 -23.44 13.53 6.07
N GLU A 407 -22.42 14.38 5.97
CA GLU A 407 -22.21 15.50 6.91
C GLU A 407 -23.36 16.53 6.86
N ASP A 408 -24.01 16.68 5.73
CA ASP A 408 -25.18 17.55 5.57
C ASP A 408 -26.49 16.94 6.13
N GLY A 409 -26.43 15.72 6.65
CA GLY A 409 -27.56 15.00 7.21
C GLY A 409 -28.52 14.43 6.16
N THR A 410 -28.14 14.35 4.88
CA THR A 410 -28.98 13.76 3.82
C THR A 410 -29.20 12.27 4.11
N PRO A 411 -30.47 11.83 4.36
CA PRO A 411 -30.76 10.46 4.72
C PRO A 411 -30.43 9.47 3.58
N GLY A 412 -29.83 8.34 3.94
CA GLY A 412 -29.54 7.24 2.99
C GLY A 412 -28.33 7.50 2.09
N VAL A 413 -27.64 8.61 2.22
CA VAL A 413 -26.38 8.89 1.54
C VAL A 413 -25.21 8.42 2.41
N THR A 414 -24.35 7.59 1.83
CA THR A 414 -23.09 7.14 2.45
C THR A 414 -21.94 7.94 1.86
N GLU A 415 -21.23 8.65 2.73
CA GLU A 415 -19.91 9.24 2.43
C GLU A 415 -18.81 8.33 2.91
N TYR A 416 -17.60 8.56 2.42
CA TYR A 416 -16.43 7.73 2.71
C TYR A 416 -15.26 8.60 3.11
N VAL A 417 -14.60 8.24 4.21
CA VAL A 417 -13.45 8.95 4.76
C VAL A 417 -12.22 8.07 4.68
N VAL A 418 -11.11 8.61 4.21
CA VAL A 418 -9.83 7.91 4.22
C VAL A 418 -9.40 7.65 5.66
N GLY A 419 -9.19 6.39 5.98
CA GLY A 419 -8.62 5.93 7.24
C GLY A 419 -7.11 5.69 7.18
N GLU A 420 -6.59 5.37 5.97
CA GLU A 420 -5.18 5.07 5.73
C GLU A 420 -4.82 5.13 4.26
N PHE A 421 -3.59 5.54 3.95
CA PHE A 421 -2.93 5.31 2.66
C PHE A 421 -1.80 4.28 2.82
N ASN A 422 -1.72 3.33 1.90
CA ASN A 422 -0.61 2.39 1.81
C ASN A 422 0.08 2.57 0.47
N CYS A 423 1.28 3.14 0.45
CA CYS A 423 1.97 3.57 -0.77
C CYS A 423 3.37 2.99 -0.96
N SER A 424 3.87 2.17 -0.04
CA SER A 424 5.21 1.58 -0.17
C SER A 424 5.17 0.12 -0.61
N CYS A 425 4.63 -0.75 0.22
CA CYS A 425 4.75 -2.19 0.05
C CYS A 425 3.40 -2.91 0.04
N VAL A 426 2.34 -2.20 -0.32
CA VAL A 426 1.01 -2.79 -0.43
C VAL A 426 1.03 -3.93 -1.44
N GLY A 427 0.50 -5.08 -1.06
CA GLY A 427 0.35 -6.22 -1.97
C GLY A 427 -0.83 -6.00 -2.91
N VAL A 428 -0.78 -6.61 -4.08
CA VAL A 428 -1.97 -6.77 -4.90
C VAL A 428 -2.90 -7.74 -4.16
N SER A 429 -3.95 -7.20 -3.53
CA SER A 429 -4.78 -7.93 -2.55
C SER A 429 -5.33 -9.24 -3.07
N LYS A 430 -5.64 -9.32 -4.36
CA LYS A 430 -6.12 -10.56 -4.99
C LYS A 430 -5.07 -11.67 -4.93
N PHE A 431 -3.78 -11.37 -5.13
CA PHE A 431 -2.71 -12.36 -4.96
C PHE A 431 -2.57 -12.83 -3.53
N GLN A 432 -2.71 -11.94 -2.55
CA GLN A 432 -2.65 -12.31 -1.14
C GLN A 432 -3.82 -13.21 -0.73
N ALA A 433 -5.04 -12.89 -1.16
CA ALA A 433 -6.22 -13.71 -0.88
C ALA A 433 -6.12 -15.12 -1.50
N VAL A 434 -5.49 -15.20 -2.69
CA VAL A 434 -5.37 -16.43 -3.45
C VAL A 434 -4.18 -17.29 -3.02
N CYS A 435 -3.08 -16.66 -2.59
CA CYS A 435 -1.82 -17.33 -2.24
C CYS A 435 -1.48 -17.23 -0.76
N GLY A 436 -2.43 -16.90 0.09
CA GLY A 436 -2.25 -16.86 1.54
C GLY A 436 -1.80 -18.21 2.10
N GLY A 437 -0.76 -18.19 2.95
CA GLY A 437 -0.21 -19.38 3.58
C GLY A 437 0.86 -20.11 2.74
N GLU A 438 0.90 -21.42 2.82
CA GLU A 438 1.90 -22.28 2.16
C GLU A 438 1.62 -22.59 0.69
N LYS A 439 0.50 -22.10 0.14
CA LYS A 439 0.12 -22.36 -1.25
C LYS A 439 1.06 -21.64 -2.21
N THR A 440 1.51 -22.37 -3.21
CA THR A 440 2.25 -21.79 -4.34
C THR A 440 1.26 -21.24 -5.38
N LEU A 441 1.73 -20.36 -6.27
CA LEU A 441 0.92 -19.89 -7.40
C LEU A 441 0.38 -21.02 -8.28
N ALA A 442 1.06 -22.19 -8.28
CA ALA A 442 0.63 -23.37 -9.03
C ALA A 442 -0.67 -24.01 -8.47
N ASP A 443 -0.95 -23.81 -7.18
CA ASP A 443 -2.09 -24.41 -6.48
C ASP A 443 -3.37 -23.56 -6.54
N VAL A 444 -3.29 -22.39 -7.19
CA VAL A 444 -4.39 -21.43 -7.29
C VAL A 444 -5.32 -21.83 -8.45
N PRO A 445 -6.65 -21.80 -8.26
CA PRO A 445 -7.61 -22.00 -9.34
C PRO A 445 -7.40 -21.02 -10.49
N ASP A 446 -7.66 -21.47 -11.73
CA ASP A 446 -7.47 -20.65 -12.95
C ASP A 446 -8.25 -19.33 -12.92
N GLU A 447 -9.45 -19.35 -12.36
CA GLU A 447 -10.32 -18.19 -12.23
C GLU A 447 -9.67 -17.10 -11.36
N ASP A 448 -9.20 -17.48 -10.19
CA ASP A 448 -8.58 -16.56 -9.22
C ASP A 448 -7.26 -16.02 -9.75
N TYR A 449 -6.48 -16.90 -10.40
CA TYR A 449 -5.21 -16.51 -10.99
C TYR A 449 -5.38 -15.55 -12.15
N TYR A 450 -6.39 -15.78 -13.01
CA TYR A 450 -6.74 -14.90 -14.11
C TYR A 450 -7.05 -13.48 -13.63
N ASP A 451 -7.88 -13.34 -12.60
CA ASP A 451 -8.25 -12.05 -12.02
C ASP A 451 -7.06 -11.30 -11.43
N ALA A 452 -6.15 -12.03 -10.74
CA ALA A 452 -4.95 -11.42 -10.16
C ALA A 452 -3.96 -10.96 -11.23
N CYS A 453 -3.70 -11.77 -12.26
CA CYS A 453 -2.81 -11.41 -13.36
C CYS A 453 -3.29 -10.20 -14.14
N LYS A 454 -4.59 -10.10 -14.34
CA LYS A 454 -5.21 -8.97 -15.03
C LYS A 454 -4.90 -7.63 -14.35
N LEU A 455 -4.87 -7.59 -13.02
CA LEU A 455 -4.51 -6.38 -12.27
C LEU A 455 -3.05 -5.96 -12.52
N THR A 456 -2.12 -6.92 -12.53
CA THR A 456 -0.70 -6.62 -12.77
C THR A 456 -0.44 -6.23 -14.23
N ASP A 457 -1.20 -6.77 -15.18
CA ASP A 457 -1.14 -6.34 -16.58
C ASP A 457 -1.60 -4.89 -16.73
N LEU A 458 -2.69 -4.48 -16.05
CA LEU A 458 -3.13 -3.09 -16.00
C LEU A 458 -2.10 -2.16 -15.35
N MET A 459 -1.41 -2.62 -14.30
CA MET A 459 -0.29 -1.88 -13.69
C MET A 459 0.86 -1.68 -14.68
N GLY A 460 1.19 -2.69 -15.48
CA GLY A 460 2.18 -2.56 -16.54
C GLY A 460 1.82 -1.50 -17.59
N VAL A 461 0.57 -1.50 -18.03
CA VAL A 461 0.06 -0.45 -18.95
C VAL A 461 0.16 0.93 -18.32
N GLN A 462 -0.20 1.06 -17.06
CA GLN A 462 -0.11 2.32 -16.33
C GLN A 462 1.35 2.77 -16.13
N ALA A 463 2.27 1.84 -15.85
CA ALA A 463 3.70 2.15 -15.76
C ALA A 463 4.24 2.75 -17.06
N ILE A 464 3.86 2.19 -18.21
CA ILE A 464 4.22 2.73 -19.53
C ILE A 464 3.61 4.13 -19.73
N LYS A 465 2.35 4.35 -19.34
CA LYS A 465 1.71 5.68 -19.40
C LYS A 465 2.45 6.70 -18.53
N MET A 466 2.77 6.33 -17.28
CA MET A 466 3.43 7.22 -16.33
C MET A 466 4.85 7.59 -16.77
N ILE A 467 5.63 6.66 -17.33
CA ILE A 467 6.98 6.98 -17.81
C ILE A 467 6.94 7.86 -19.06
N LYS A 468 5.98 7.68 -19.97
CA LYS A 468 5.76 8.59 -21.09
C LYS A 468 5.49 10.00 -20.60
N ALA A 469 4.55 10.15 -19.67
CA ALA A 469 4.23 11.46 -19.10
C ALA A 469 5.44 12.11 -18.43
N ALA A 470 6.24 11.33 -17.67
CA ALA A 470 7.46 11.83 -17.04
C ALA A 470 8.54 12.29 -18.05
N LYS A 471 8.54 11.73 -19.26
CA LYS A 471 9.45 12.12 -20.37
C LYS A 471 8.84 13.17 -21.29
N GLY A 472 7.63 13.64 -21.04
CA GLY A 472 6.95 14.63 -21.89
C GLY A 472 6.47 14.08 -23.24
N GLU A 473 6.16 12.77 -23.32
CA GLU A 473 5.73 12.06 -24.52
C GLU A 473 4.22 11.74 -24.51
#